data_0dcfbe6f0b8a4f8b7777ef902634ba1e
#
_entry.id   0dcfbe6f0b8a4f8b7777ef902634ba1e
#
_cell.length_a   1.000
_cell.length_b   1.000
_cell.length_c   1.000
_cell.angle_alpha   90.00
_cell.angle_beta   90.00
_cell.angle_gamma   90.00
#
_symmetry.space_group_name_H-M   'P 1'
#
loop_
_entity.id
_entity.type
_entity.pdbx_description
1 polymer ?
#
loop_
_entity_poly.entity_id
_entity_poly.type
_entity_poly.pdbx_seq_one_letter_code
_entity_poly.pdbx_strand_id
1 'polypeptide(L)'
;MSLLTIAQSILKETKSGSVPTSIIGNTEDVAKQILEVMTVSITELARSFNWQELQKENSFSTVIAQTGYNLPTDFDRFVNNTFFNTTTQHAVMPVTPEEWRVLNNQGITGGTGFSYSRIRAGQVILLPTPAAVEAHIYEYISNLVVLSSSLVGQSTWLADTDVPAIDAHIVRLDATWRWLKNQGRPYGEDQKIANNAAIERVRANGERRTIKHYYYDANIKIGYPQTITP
;
A
#
# COMPACT_ATOMS: atom_id res chain seq x y z
N MET A 1 -9.94 -17.67 1.79
CA MET A 1 -9.80 -18.66 0.68
C MET A 1 -8.33 -18.77 0.36
N SER A 2 -7.79 -20.01 0.21
CA SER A 2 -6.37 -20.21 -0.15
C SER A 2 -6.15 -20.01 -1.67
N LEU A 3 -4.87 -19.87 -2.06
CA LEU A 3 -4.43 -19.79 -3.46
C LEU A 3 -5.06 -20.92 -4.30
N LEU A 4 -4.91 -22.17 -3.85
CA LEU A 4 -5.45 -23.33 -4.56
C LEU A 4 -6.96 -23.25 -4.73
N THR A 5 -7.68 -22.87 -3.66
CA THR A 5 -9.15 -22.77 -3.70
C THR A 5 -9.62 -21.68 -4.68
N ILE A 6 -8.94 -20.53 -4.71
CA ILE A 6 -9.27 -19.44 -5.63
C ILE A 6 -8.99 -19.87 -7.07
N ALA A 7 -7.81 -20.42 -7.34
CA ALA A 7 -7.42 -20.88 -8.67
C ALA A 7 -8.37 -21.95 -9.21
N GLN A 8 -8.71 -22.95 -8.41
CA GLN A 8 -9.67 -24.00 -8.78
C GLN A 8 -11.07 -23.42 -9.04
N SER A 9 -11.51 -22.43 -8.26
CA SER A 9 -12.80 -21.76 -8.48
C SER A 9 -12.82 -21.06 -9.84
N ILE A 10 -11.78 -20.32 -10.20
CA ILE A 10 -11.66 -19.60 -11.48
C ILE A 10 -11.69 -20.60 -12.65
N LEU A 11 -10.90 -21.67 -12.57
CA LEU A 11 -10.83 -22.67 -13.65
C LEU A 11 -12.15 -23.42 -13.85
N LYS A 12 -12.87 -23.73 -12.77
CA LYS A 12 -14.21 -24.34 -12.83
C LYS A 12 -15.23 -23.40 -13.44
N GLU A 13 -15.28 -22.16 -12.97
CA GLU A 13 -16.21 -21.13 -13.44
C GLU A 13 -16.03 -20.83 -14.92
N THR A 14 -14.79 -20.74 -15.35
CA THR A 14 -14.45 -20.44 -16.75
C THR A 14 -14.43 -21.68 -17.65
N LYS A 15 -14.68 -22.87 -17.14
CA LYS A 15 -14.63 -24.14 -17.89
C LYS A 15 -13.33 -24.31 -18.68
N SER A 16 -12.20 -23.99 -18.06
CA SER A 16 -10.87 -23.92 -18.70
C SER A 16 -10.09 -25.24 -18.58
N GLY A 17 -10.68 -26.36 -18.98
CA GLY A 17 -9.98 -27.66 -19.08
C GLY A 17 -9.74 -28.34 -17.72
N SER A 18 -8.54 -28.90 -17.51
CA SER A 18 -8.21 -29.63 -16.28
C SER A 18 -8.02 -28.67 -15.10
N VAL A 19 -8.53 -29.09 -13.94
CA VAL A 19 -8.37 -28.34 -12.69
C VAL A 19 -7.24 -29.00 -11.89
N PRO A 20 -6.09 -28.33 -11.73
CA PRO A 20 -4.95 -28.90 -11.05
C PRO A 20 -5.23 -29.14 -9.56
N THR A 21 -4.62 -30.16 -9.00
CA THR A 21 -4.72 -30.49 -7.55
C THR A 21 -3.72 -29.72 -6.69
N SER A 22 -2.69 -29.13 -7.33
CA SER A 22 -1.72 -28.21 -6.72
C SER A 22 -1.35 -27.13 -7.72
N ILE A 23 -0.93 -25.96 -7.24
CA ILE A 23 -0.49 -24.83 -8.05
C ILE A 23 1.02 -24.62 -7.89
N ILE A 24 1.48 -24.49 -6.65
CA ILE A 24 2.90 -24.25 -6.37
C ILE A 24 3.72 -25.51 -6.68
N GLY A 25 4.78 -25.33 -7.47
CA GLY A 25 5.63 -26.45 -7.90
C GLY A 25 5.05 -27.34 -9.01
N ASN A 26 3.82 -27.07 -9.45
CA ASN A 26 3.22 -27.81 -10.56
C ASN A 26 3.85 -27.41 -11.90
N THR A 27 4.11 -28.39 -12.74
CA THR A 27 4.76 -28.20 -14.07
C THR A 27 3.76 -28.03 -15.22
N GLU A 28 2.47 -28.26 -14.97
CA GLU A 28 1.41 -28.08 -15.95
C GLU A 28 1.29 -26.61 -16.38
N ASP A 29 1.12 -26.36 -17.67
CA ASP A 29 1.02 -25.00 -18.21
C ASP A 29 -0.15 -24.20 -17.62
N VAL A 30 -1.28 -24.86 -17.39
CA VAL A 30 -2.46 -24.24 -16.76
C VAL A 30 -2.14 -23.77 -15.34
N ALA A 31 -1.43 -24.58 -14.56
CA ALA A 31 -1.05 -24.22 -13.19
C ALA A 31 -0.07 -23.05 -13.17
N LYS A 32 0.90 -23.00 -14.06
CA LYS A 32 1.84 -21.87 -14.20
C LYS A 32 1.13 -20.59 -14.62
N GLN A 33 0.25 -20.68 -15.62
CA GLN A 33 -0.49 -19.52 -16.12
C GLN A 33 -1.43 -18.95 -15.07
N ILE A 34 -2.17 -19.78 -14.34
CA ILE A 34 -3.08 -19.28 -13.28
C ILE A 34 -2.29 -18.70 -12.12
N LEU A 35 -1.14 -19.25 -11.74
CA LEU A 35 -0.26 -18.68 -10.72
C LEU A 35 0.22 -17.28 -11.11
N GLU A 36 0.65 -17.11 -12.35
CA GLU A 36 1.06 -15.80 -12.86
C GLU A 36 -0.09 -14.80 -12.83
N VAL A 37 -1.28 -15.19 -13.28
CA VAL A 37 -2.48 -14.35 -13.22
C VAL A 37 -2.80 -13.94 -11.77
N MET A 38 -2.74 -14.88 -10.83
CA MET A 38 -2.98 -14.61 -9.41
C MET A 38 -1.94 -13.64 -8.82
N THR A 39 -0.68 -13.79 -9.21
CA THR A 39 0.42 -12.93 -8.75
C THR A 39 0.27 -11.50 -9.30
N VAL A 40 -0.04 -11.37 -10.58
CA VAL A 40 -0.31 -10.07 -11.20
C VAL A 40 -1.54 -9.41 -10.56
N SER A 41 -2.62 -10.18 -10.39
CA SER A 41 -3.87 -9.69 -9.82
C SER A 41 -3.66 -9.08 -8.42
N ILE A 42 -3.05 -9.83 -7.51
CA ILE A 42 -2.85 -9.34 -6.13
C ILE A 42 -1.90 -8.13 -6.08
N THR A 43 -0.87 -8.11 -6.92
CA THR A 43 0.09 -7.01 -6.98
C THR A 43 -0.54 -5.73 -7.51
N GLU A 44 -1.33 -5.83 -8.59
CA GLU A 44 -2.02 -4.67 -9.17
C GLU A 44 -3.12 -4.13 -8.26
N LEU A 45 -3.89 -5.00 -7.61
CA LEU A 45 -4.88 -4.60 -6.61
C LEU A 45 -4.22 -3.86 -5.43
N ALA A 46 -3.12 -4.38 -4.91
CA ALA A 46 -2.38 -3.74 -3.81
C ALA A 46 -1.89 -2.33 -4.17
N ARG A 47 -1.51 -2.11 -5.45
CA ARG A 47 -1.06 -0.80 -5.96
C ARG A 47 -2.20 0.17 -6.24
N SER A 48 -3.37 -0.34 -6.60
CA SER A 48 -4.50 0.48 -7.05
C SER A 48 -5.14 1.31 -5.94
N PHE A 49 -5.07 0.84 -4.69
CA PHE A 49 -5.73 1.47 -3.54
C PHE A 49 -4.86 1.37 -2.28
N ASN A 50 -5.17 2.22 -1.28
CA ASN A 50 -4.58 2.11 0.06
C ASN A 50 -5.44 1.18 0.92
N TRP A 51 -5.22 -0.11 0.78
CA TRP A 51 -5.93 -1.12 1.54
C TRP A 51 -5.61 -1.03 3.03
N GLN A 52 -6.61 -0.95 3.89
CA GLN A 52 -6.40 -0.91 5.33
C GLN A 52 -5.71 -2.19 5.84
N GLU A 53 -5.98 -3.31 5.19
CA GLU A 53 -5.38 -4.60 5.48
C GLU A 53 -3.86 -4.63 5.24
N LEU A 54 -3.34 -3.73 4.40
CA LEU A 54 -1.90 -3.57 4.11
C LEU A 54 -1.28 -2.38 4.84
N GLN A 55 -2.07 -1.55 5.54
CA GLN A 55 -1.56 -0.43 6.30
C GLN A 55 -0.82 -0.90 7.54
N LYS A 56 0.33 -0.31 7.77
CA LYS A 56 1.15 -0.50 8.96
C LYS A 56 1.66 0.83 9.46
N GLU A 57 1.92 0.88 10.74
CA GLU A 57 2.53 2.02 11.40
C GLU A 57 4.01 1.72 11.68
N ASN A 58 4.86 2.71 11.48
CA ASN A 58 6.26 2.66 11.88
C ASN A 58 6.60 3.88 12.72
N SER A 59 7.32 3.65 13.80
CA SER A 59 7.85 4.69 14.66
C SER A 59 9.36 4.56 14.78
N PHE A 60 10.04 5.71 14.83
CA PHE A 60 11.48 5.77 15.08
C PHE A 60 11.85 7.03 15.84
N SER A 61 13.01 7.01 16.49
CA SER A 61 13.58 8.18 17.13
C SER A 61 14.74 8.71 16.31
N THR A 62 14.82 10.03 16.19
CA THR A 62 15.94 10.69 15.51
C THR A 62 17.22 10.60 16.34
N VAL A 63 18.35 10.68 15.64
CA VAL A 63 19.67 10.80 16.23
C VAL A 63 20.24 12.15 15.84
N ILE A 64 20.89 12.84 16.78
CA ILE A 64 21.49 14.16 16.54
C ILE A 64 22.45 14.10 15.35
N ALA A 65 22.34 15.06 14.44
CA ALA A 65 23.14 15.19 13.22
C ALA A 65 22.95 14.07 12.17
N GLN A 66 22.03 13.13 12.38
CA GLN A 66 21.68 12.11 11.37
C GLN A 66 20.48 12.59 10.55
N THR A 67 20.60 12.54 9.23
CA THR A 67 19.53 12.96 8.31
C THR A 67 18.73 11.82 7.72
N GLY A 68 19.33 10.63 7.54
CA GLY A 68 18.72 9.48 6.87
C GLY A 68 18.35 8.35 7.83
N TYR A 69 17.12 7.84 7.69
CA TYR A 69 16.57 6.74 8.50
C TYR A 69 16.04 5.65 7.60
N ASN A 70 16.39 4.39 7.87
CA ASN A 70 15.96 3.26 7.05
C ASN A 70 14.43 3.08 7.13
N LEU A 71 13.84 2.84 5.97
CA LEU A 71 12.45 2.41 5.88
C LEU A 71 12.33 0.92 6.27
N PRO A 72 11.16 0.47 6.74
CA PRO A 72 10.88 -0.95 6.94
C PRO A 72 11.15 -1.77 5.68
N THR A 73 11.58 -3.01 5.84
CA THR A 73 11.91 -3.90 4.71
C THR A 73 10.72 -4.22 3.83
N ASP A 74 9.52 -4.11 4.39
CA ASP A 74 8.25 -4.34 3.72
C ASP A 74 7.56 -3.04 3.27
N PHE A 75 8.26 -1.92 3.29
CA PHE A 75 7.73 -0.63 2.86
C PHE A 75 7.49 -0.59 1.34
N ASP A 76 6.28 -0.24 0.93
CA ASP A 76 5.94 0.07 -0.47
C ASP A 76 5.80 1.59 -0.67
N ARG A 77 4.91 2.23 0.06
CA ARG A 77 4.66 3.68 -0.03
C ARG A 77 4.07 4.25 1.26
N PHE A 78 4.24 5.55 1.46
CA PHE A 78 3.57 6.25 2.56
C PHE A 78 2.06 6.35 2.36
N VAL A 79 1.32 6.30 3.47
CA VAL A 79 -0.03 6.83 3.53
C VAL A 79 0.08 8.35 3.68
N ASN A 80 -0.56 9.08 2.76
CA ASN A 80 -0.43 10.53 2.71
C ASN A 80 -0.87 11.20 4.01
N ASN A 81 -0.11 12.22 4.43
CA ASN A 81 -0.42 13.08 5.57
C ASN A 81 -0.43 12.38 6.95
N THR A 82 0.25 11.24 7.08
CA THR A 82 0.35 10.49 8.34
C THR A 82 1.70 10.64 9.03
N PHE A 83 2.65 11.34 8.40
CA PHE A 83 3.98 11.50 8.99
C PHE A 83 4.00 12.66 9.97
N PHE A 84 4.24 12.34 11.25
CA PHE A 84 4.26 13.29 12.36
C PHE A 84 5.51 13.15 13.22
N ASN A 85 5.99 14.30 13.70
CA ASN A 85 6.89 14.36 14.82
C ASN A 85 6.05 14.43 16.09
N THR A 86 6.03 13.37 16.88
CA THR A 86 5.19 13.27 18.08
C THR A 86 5.75 14.04 19.26
N THR A 87 7.07 14.33 19.26
CA THR A 87 7.71 15.15 20.31
C THR A 87 7.33 16.62 20.18
N THR A 88 7.38 17.16 18.97
CA THR A 88 7.07 18.57 18.69
C THR A 88 5.62 18.81 18.25
N GLN A 89 4.87 17.73 18.02
CA GLN A 89 3.48 17.73 17.55
C GLN A 89 3.28 18.45 16.21
N HIS A 90 4.23 18.29 15.29
CA HIS A 90 4.18 18.88 13.96
C HIS A 90 4.15 17.81 12.87
N ALA A 91 3.43 18.10 11.78
CA ALA A 91 3.46 17.27 10.59
C ALA A 91 4.82 17.38 9.88
N VAL A 92 5.33 16.27 9.38
CA VAL A 92 6.51 16.22 8.52
C VAL A 92 6.03 16.22 7.07
N MET A 93 6.35 17.25 6.31
CA MET A 93 5.85 17.43 4.95
C MET A 93 6.71 16.69 3.92
N PRO A 94 6.13 15.82 3.10
CA PRO A 94 6.85 15.27 1.96
C PRO A 94 7.09 16.34 0.92
N VAL A 95 8.30 16.39 0.37
CA VAL A 95 8.70 17.36 -0.67
C VAL A 95 9.28 16.69 -1.90
N THR A 96 9.10 17.33 -3.04
CA THR A 96 9.67 16.89 -4.31
C THR A 96 11.18 17.06 -4.33
N PRO A 97 11.89 16.38 -5.26
CA PRO A 97 13.34 16.58 -5.44
C PRO A 97 13.74 18.02 -5.72
N GLU A 98 12.91 18.77 -6.42
CA GLU A 98 13.14 20.17 -6.75
C GLU A 98 12.98 21.06 -5.51
N GLU A 99 11.87 20.95 -4.81
CA GLU A 99 11.62 21.66 -3.55
C GLU A 99 12.71 21.37 -2.53
N TRP A 100 13.11 20.10 -2.41
CA TRP A 100 14.22 19.73 -1.52
C TRP A 100 15.50 20.50 -1.80
N ARG A 101 15.87 20.69 -3.09
CA ARG A 101 17.06 21.46 -3.45
C ARG A 101 16.94 22.92 -3.04
N VAL A 102 15.77 23.53 -3.28
CA VAL A 102 15.51 24.91 -2.89
C VAL A 102 15.62 25.06 -1.37
N LEU A 103 14.91 24.23 -0.62
CA LEU A 103 14.89 24.27 0.86
C LEU A 103 16.30 24.06 1.45
N ASN A 104 17.04 23.09 0.91
CA ASN A 104 18.39 22.79 1.38
C ASN A 104 19.38 23.93 1.09
N ASN A 105 19.25 24.61 -0.06
CA ASN A 105 20.10 25.74 -0.42
C ASN A 105 19.75 27.02 0.37
N GLN A 106 18.52 27.17 0.83
CA GLN A 106 18.10 28.29 1.66
C GLN A 106 18.61 28.17 3.11
N GLY A 107 19.31 27.08 3.45
CA GLY A 107 19.91 26.91 4.77
C GLY A 107 18.88 26.85 5.89
N ILE A 108 17.75 26.15 5.66
CA ILE A 108 16.73 25.98 6.69
C ILE A 108 17.35 25.23 7.86
N THR A 109 17.65 25.98 8.90
CA THR A 109 18.15 25.46 10.18
C THR A 109 16.99 25.16 11.12
N GLY A 110 17.17 24.17 12.02
CA GLY A 110 16.18 23.80 13.01
C GLY A 110 15.69 25.02 13.80
N GLY A 111 14.40 25.05 14.10
CA GLY A 111 13.75 26.14 14.84
C GLY A 111 12.61 26.83 14.09
N THR A 112 12.39 26.53 12.81
CA THR A 112 11.29 27.11 12.01
C THR A 112 9.92 26.49 12.31
N GLY A 113 9.84 25.43 13.14
CA GLY A 113 8.60 24.69 13.40
C GLY A 113 8.10 23.83 12.25
N PHE A 114 8.85 23.77 11.14
CA PHE A 114 8.52 22.94 9.98
C PHE A 114 9.58 21.87 9.77
N SER A 115 9.12 20.64 9.49
CA SER A 115 9.96 19.51 9.12
C SER A 115 9.54 18.99 7.75
N TYR A 116 10.53 18.68 6.94
CA TYR A 116 10.32 18.17 5.60
C TYR A 116 10.97 16.79 5.47
N SER A 117 10.38 15.95 4.63
CA SER A 117 10.91 14.62 4.36
C SER A 117 10.97 14.32 2.87
N ARG A 118 11.91 13.45 2.51
CA ARG A 118 12.04 12.91 1.17
C ARG A 118 12.52 11.47 1.25
N ILE A 119 12.00 10.61 0.38
CA ILE A 119 12.54 9.25 0.19
C ILE A 119 13.71 9.31 -0.79
N ARG A 120 14.82 8.67 -0.39
CA ARG A 120 15.99 8.50 -1.25
C ARG A 120 16.74 7.23 -0.86
N ALA A 121 17.01 6.35 -1.84
CA ALA A 121 17.79 5.13 -1.66
C ALA A 121 17.33 4.24 -0.46
N GLY A 122 16.01 4.02 -0.33
CA GLY A 122 15.45 3.20 0.74
C GLY A 122 15.45 3.84 2.13
N GLN A 123 15.73 5.14 2.20
CA GLN A 123 15.72 5.91 3.45
C GLN A 123 14.74 7.08 3.35
N VAL A 124 14.14 7.44 4.48
CA VAL A 124 13.53 8.75 4.67
C VAL A 124 14.61 9.72 5.14
N ILE A 125 14.74 10.84 4.44
CA ILE A 125 15.70 11.90 4.77
C ILE A 125 14.91 13.07 5.33
N LEU A 126 15.35 13.59 6.47
CA LEU A 126 14.72 14.72 7.16
C LEU A 126 15.46 16.04 6.89
N LEU A 127 14.70 17.13 6.79
CA LEU A 127 15.20 18.50 6.73
C LEU A 127 14.28 19.38 7.63
N PRO A 128 14.86 20.17 8.54
CA PRO A 128 16.27 20.30 8.88
C PRO A 128 16.87 19.04 9.50
N THR A 129 18.20 18.98 9.51
CA THR A 129 18.93 17.92 10.22
C THR A 129 18.53 17.94 11.71
N PRO A 130 18.12 16.82 12.31
CA PRO A 130 17.73 16.75 13.70
C PRO A 130 18.82 17.25 14.65
N ALA A 131 18.46 18.21 15.50
CA ALA A 131 19.32 18.78 16.56
C ALA A 131 19.10 18.08 17.91
N ALA A 132 18.04 17.29 18.06
CA ALA A 132 17.66 16.58 19.25
C ALA A 132 17.13 15.18 18.91
N VAL A 133 16.97 14.35 19.93
CA VAL A 133 16.27 13.06 19.82
C VAL A 133 14.78 13.34 19.87
N GLU A 134 14.08 13.06 18.79
CA GLU A 134 12.65 13.30 18.63
C GLU A 134 11.97 12.04 18.10
N ALA A 135 10.77 11.75 18.60
CA ALA A 135 9.99 10.61 18.16
C ALA A 135 9.16 10.95 16.91
N HIS A 136 9.24 10.12 15.92
CA HIS A 136 8.50 10.24 14.67
C HIS A 136 7.66 9.00 14.43
N ILE A 137 6.49 9.21 13.81
CA ILE A 137 5.54 8.15 13.47
C ILE A 137 4.97 8.40 12.09
N TYR A 138 4.75 7.35 11.33
CA TYR A 138 4.07 7.40 10.03
C TYR A 138 3.38 6.09 9.72
N GLU A 139 2.35 6.16 8.89
CA GLU A 139 1.71 4.99 8.32
C GLU A 139 2.23 4.74 6.90
N TYR A 140 2.29 3.47 6.54
CA TYR A 140 2.73 3.03 5.22
C TYR A 140 1.94 1.82 4.74
N ILE A 141 1.95 1.61 3.43
CA ILE A 141 1.43 0.39 2.81
C ILE A 141 2.57 -0.62 2.71
N SER A 142 2.31 -1.82 3.22
CA SER A 142 3.25 -2.95 3.15
C SER A 142 3.18 -3.63 1.78
N ASN A 143 4.32 -4.11 1.29
CA ASN A 143 4.41 -4.94 0.08
C ASN A 143 4.12 -6.44 0.36
N LEU A 144 3.79 -6.81 1.60
CA LEU A 144 3.45 -8.17 1.99
C LEU A 144 1.97 -8.44 1.69
N VAL A 145 1.69 -8.77 0.44
CA VAL A 145 0.32 -8.91 -0.10
C VAL A 145 -0.30 -10.28 0.08
N VAL A 146 0.49 -11.26 0.53
CA VAL A 146 0.10 -12.65 0.79
C VAL A 146 0.38 -12.99 2.25
N LEU A 147 -0.44 -13.83 2.84
CA LEU A 147 -0.24 -14.39 4.17
C LEU A 147 -0.06 -15.90 4.06
N SER A 148 0.95 -16.42 4.76
CA SER A 148 1.12 -17.87 4.92
C SER A 148 -0.02 -18.48 5.74
N SER A 149 -0.08 -19.79 5.82
CA SER A 149 -1.02 -20.50 6.71
C SER A 149 -0.85 -20.13 8.20
N SER A 150 0.35 -19.64 8.58
CA SER A 150 0.66 -19.13 9.92
C SER A 150 0.43 -17.62 10.07
N LEU A 151 -0.25 -16.97 9.09
CA LEU A 151 -0.52 -15.53 9.04
C LEU A 151 0.74 -14.64 9.00
N VAL A 152 1.86 -15.18 8.54
CA VAL A 152 3.08 -14.41 8.30
C VAL A 152 3.01 -13.79 6.91
N GLY A 153 3.26 -12.47 6.83
CA GLY A 153 3.23 -11.73 5.57
C GLY A 153 4.34 -12.13 4.60
N GLN A 154 4.00 -12.22 3.33
CA GLN A 154 4.88 -12.60 2.22
C GLN A 154 4.62 -11.67 1.02
N SER A 155 5.64 -11.42 0.21
CA SER A 155 5.50 -10.60 -1.00
C SER A 155 4.96 -11.38 -2.21
N THR A 156 4.95 -12.71 -2.16
CA THR A 156 4.49 -13.60 -3.22
C THR A 156 3.92 -14.90 -2.65
N TRP A 157 3.27 -15.67 -3.51
CA TRP A 157 2.74 -16.99 -3.17
C TRP A 157 3.88 -18.01 -3.04
N LEU A 158 3.97 -18.72 -1.93
CA LEU A 158 4.97 -19.74 -1.66
C LEU A 158 4.36 -21.12 -1.44
N ALA A 159 3.09 -21.21 -1.05
CA ALA A 159 2.38 -22.45 -0.83
C ALA A 159 0.92 -22.38 -1.32
N ASP A 160 0.34 -23.51 -1.64
CA ASP A 160 -1.08 -23.63 -2.06
C ASP A 160 -2.07 -23.23 -0.97
N THR A 161 -1.63 -23.28 0.29
CA THR A 161 -2.39 -22.89 1.47
C THR A 161 -2.36 -21.40 1.78
N ASP A 162 -1.48 -20.65 1.10
CA ASP A 162 -1.36 -19.21 1.31
C ASP A 162 -2.67 -18.50 0.97
N VAL A 163 -2.96 -17.40 1.69
CA VAL A 163 -4.16 -16.61 1.51
C VAL A 163 -3.78 -15.17 1.14
N PRO A 164 -4.60 -14.47 0.35
CA PRO A 164 -4.34 -13.06 0.07
C PRO A 164 -4.53 -12.24 1.34
N ALA A 165 -3.71 -11.21 1.52
CA ALA A 165 -3.86 -10.25 2.63
C ALA A 165 -5.09 -9.35 2.44
N ILE A 166 -5.46 -9.07 1.18
CA ILE A 166 -6.68 -8.36 0.79
C ILE A 166 -7.84 -9.35 0.68
N ASP A 167 -9.07 -8.83 0.56
CA ASP A 167 -10.26 -9.68 0.44
C ASP A 167 -10.14 -10.68 -0.72
N ALA A 168 -10.19 -11.97 -0.37
CA ALA A 168 -10.03 -13.08 -1.30
C ALA A 168 -11.08 -13.09 -2.43
N HIS A 169 -12.28 -12.55 -2.17
CA HIS A 169 -13.33 -12.44 -3.17
C HIS A 169 -12.95 -11.46 -4.27
N ILE A 170 -12.39 -10.32 -3.90
CA ILE A 170 -11.94 -9.28 -4.85
C ILE A 170 -10.78 -9.81 -5.70
N VAL A 171 -9.81 -10.47 -5.05
CA VAL A 171 -8.69 -11.10 -5.76
C VAL A 171 -9.18 -12.15 -6.77
N ARG A 172 -10.19 -12.95 -6.39
CA ARG A 172 -10.81 -13.92 -7.30
C ARG A 172 -11.45 -13.24 -8.51
N LEU A 173 -12.25 -12.20 -8.29
CA LEU A 173 -12.91 -11.45 -9.37
C LEU A 173 -11.88 -10.82 -10.32
N ASP A 174 -10.85 -10.20 -9.77
CA ASP A 174 -9.80 -9.58 -10.59
C ASP A 174 -9.01 -10.62 -11.39
N ALA A 175 -8.66 -11.74 -10.77
CA ALA A 175 -7.97 -12.83 -11.45
C ALA A 175 -8.85 -13.50 -12.52
N THR A 176 -10.18 -13.58 -12.32
CA THR A 176 -11.11 -14.18 -13.29
C THR A 176 -11.09 -13.42 -14.62
N TRP A 177 -11.26 -12.09 -14.60
CA TRP A 177 -11.25 -11.34 -15.85
C TRP A 177 -9.88 -11.35 -16.55
N ARG A 178 -8.78 -11.33 -15.78
CA ARG A 178 -7.42 -11.47 -16.34
C ARG A 178 -7.21 -12.83 -16.98
N TRP A 179 -7.72 -13.88 -16.36
CA TRP A 179 -7.70 -15.22 -16.91
C TRP A 179 -8.47 -15.30 -18.24
N LEU A 180 -9.70 -14.78 -18.29
CA LEU A 180 -10.51 -14.72 -19.51
C LEU A 180 -9.80 -13.94 -20.61
N LYS A 181 -9.17 -12.81 -20.28
CA LYS A 181 -8.37 -12.01 -21.21
C LYS A 181 -7.21 -12.82 -21.80
N ASN A 182 -6.48 -13.56 -20.97
CA ASN A 182 -5.36 -14.39 -21.43
C ASN A 182 -5.83 -15.53 -22.36
N GLN A 183 -7.07 -16.01 -22.16
CA GLN A 183 -7.69 -17.02 -23.02
C GLN A 183 -8.32 -16.43 -24.30
N GLY A 184 -8.21 -15.13 -24.53
CA GLY A 184 -8.85 -14.44 -25.66
C GLY A 184 -10.39 -14.43 -25.62
N ARG A 185 -10.98 -14.61 -24.43
CA ARG A 185 -12.44 -14.65 -24.21
C ARG A 185 -12.95 -13.27 -23.82
N PRO A 186 -14.27 -12.99 -24.00
CA PRO A 186 -14.88 -11.76 -23.52
C PRO A 186 -14.68 -11.61 -22.00
N TYR A 187 -14.21 -10.45 -21.54
CA TYR A 187 -13.89 -10.18 -20.13
C TYR A 187 -14.39 -8.82 -19.61
N GLY A 188 -14.96 -7.99 -20.47
CA GLY A 188 -15.28 -6.58 -20.13
C GLY A 188 -16.31 -6.44 -19.00
N GLU A 189 -17.28 -7.34 -18.91
CA GLU A 189 -18.27 -7.37 -17.81
C GLU A 189 -17.61 -7.78 -16.49
N ASP A 190 -16.81 -8.85 -16.51
CA ASP A 190 -16.11 -9.35 -15.32
C ASP A 190 -15.13 -8.30 -14.78
N GLN A 191 -14.44 -7.57 -15.66
CA GLN A 191 -13.57 -6.46 -15.29
C GLN A 191 -14.34 -5.34 -14.57
N LYS A 192 -15.53 -4.97 -15.07
CA LYS A 192 -16.37 -3.95 -14.41
C LYS A 192 -16.83 -4.43 -13.04
N ILE A 193 -17.25 -5.68 -12.91
CA ILE A 193 -17.67 -6.28 -11.64
C ILE A 193 -16.51 -6.25 -10.64
N ALA A 194 -15.30 -6.67 -11.06
CA ALA A 194 -14.11 -6.66 -10.21
C ALA A 194 -13.76 -5.24 -9.73
N ASN A 195 -13.75 -4.26 -10.64
CA ASN A 195 -13.45 -2.88 -10.30
C ASN A 195 -14.48 -2.28 -9.34
N ASN A 196 -15.75 -2.53 -9.57
CA ASN A 196 -16.82 -2.04 -8.69
C ASN A 196 -16.71 -2.66 -7.30
N ALA A 197 -16.48 -3.97 -7.19
CA ALA A 197 -16.30 -4.65 -5.92
C ALA A 197 -15.09 -4.09 -5.13
N ALA A 198 -13.97 -3.84 -5.80
CA ALA A 198 -12.80 -3.22 -5.18
C ALA A 198 -13.10 -1.82 -4.66
N ILE A 199 -13.75 -0.97 -5.48
CA ILE A 199 -14.14 0.39 -5.10
C ILE A 199 -15.12 0.38 -3.91
N GLU A 200 -16.10 -0.50 -3.91
CA GLU A 200 -17.07 -0.63 -2.81
C GLU A 200 -16.39 -1.05 -1.51
N ARG A 201 -15.47 -2.00 -1.57
CA ARG A 201 -14.70 -2.45 -0.40
C ARG A 201 -13.85 -1.33 0.19
N VAL A 202 -13.13 -0.59 -0.65
CA VAL A 202 -12.31 0.54 -0.24
C VAL A 202 -13.17 1.64 0.39
N ARG A 203 -14.34 1.93 -0.19
CA ARG A 203 -15.30 2.89 0.37
C ARG A 203 -15.86 2.43 1.73
N ALA A 204 -16.13 1.15 1.88
CA ALA A 204 -16.61 0.59 3.14
C ALA A 204 -15.55 0.72 4.26
N ASN A 205 -14.27 0.62 3.91
CA ASN A 205 -13.15 0.79 4.83
C ASN A 205 -12.84 2.26 5.18
N GLY A 206 -13.59 3.23 4.64
CA GLY A 206 -13.52 4.63 5.05
C GLY A 206 -12.53 5.51 4.29
N GLU A 207 -11.86 5.02 3.25
CA GLU A 207 -10.86 5.79 2.49
C GLU A 207 -11.41 7.07 1.82
N ARG A 208 -12.74 7.21 1.71
CA ARG A 208 -13.42 8.40 1.17
C ARG A 208 -14.30 9.16 2.15
N ARG A 209 -14.24 8.87 3.43
CA ARG A 209 -14.90 9.74 4.40
C ARG A 209 -14.01 10.95 4.62
N THR A 210 -14.33 12.05 3.97
CA THR A 210 -13.85 13.36 4.38
C THR A 210 -14.45 13.65 5.77
N ILE A 211 -13.75 13.28 6.81
CA ILE A 211 -14.08 13.71 8.16
C ILE A 211 -13.75 15.19 8.18
N LYS A 212 -14.76 16.04 8.04
CA LYS A 212 -14.61 17.46 8.33
C LYS A 212 -14.49 17.60 9.84
N HIS A 213 -13.29 17.44 10.36
CA HIS A 213 -13.00 17.87 11.71
C HIS A 213 -13.01 19.39 11.74
N TYR A 214 -14.10 19.95 12.23
CA TYR A 214 -14.11 21.33 12.69
C TYR A 214 -13.38 21.36 14.03
N TYR A 215 -12.06 21.27 14.02
CA TYR A 215 -11.26 21.68 15.16
C TYR A 215 -11.12 23.19 15.08
N TYR A 216 -11.97 23.86 15.83
CA TYR A 216 -11.75 25.25 16.21
C TYR A 216 -10.71 25.25 17.35
N ASP A 217 -9.47 25.02 17.01
CA ASP A 217 -8.36 25.35 17.89
C ASP A 217 -7.46 26.35 17.16
N ALA A 218 -7.50 27.58 17.63
CA ALA A 218 -6.81 28.72 17.04
C ALA A 218 -5.28 28.58 17.03
N ASN A 219 -4.74 27.48 17.56
CA ASN A 219 -3.31 27.24 17.72
C ASN A 219 -2.73 26.09 16.89
N ILE A 220 -3.57 25.28 16.23
CA ILE A 220 -3.08 24.26 15.31
C ILE A 220 -3.19 24.79 13.89
N LYS A 221 -2.16 25.48 13.43
CA LYS A 221 -1.97 25.77 12.00
C LYS A 221 -1.53 24.48 11.30
N ILE A 222 -2.48 23.58 11.03
CA ILE A 222 -2.26 22.51 10.07
C ILE A 222 -2.22 23.20 8.71
N GLY A 223 -1.02 23.31 8.13
CA GLY A 223 -0.78 23.98 6.85
C GLY A 223 -1.21 23.14 5.65
N TYR A 224 -2.39 22.54 5.67
CA TYR A 224 -2.99 21.91 4.52
C TYR A 224 -3.92 22.90 3.81
N PRO A 225 -3.81 23.08 2.48
CA PRO A 225 -4.75 23.91 1.75
C PRO A 225 -6.16 23.33 1.93
N GLN A 226 -7.02 24.09 2.58
CA GLN A 226 -8.43 23.78 2.66
C GLN A 226 -9.03 24.02 1.27
N THR A 227 -9.33 22.98 0.51
CA THR A 227 -10.25 23.10 -0.60
C THR A 227 -11.64 23.29 -0.05
N ILE A 228 -12.04 24.54 0.11
CA ILE A 228 -13.44 24.90 0.28
C ILE A 228 -14.06 24.81 -1.11
N THR A 229 -14.83 23.76 -1.36
CA THR A 229 -15.77 23.74 -2.48
C THR A 229 -17.13 24.16 -1.96
N PRO A 230 -17.81 25.10 -2.65
CA PRO A 230 -19.09 25.66 -2.24
C PRO A 230 -20.21 24.62 -2.21
#